data_023e71db9ed89dea2db0d8455f330b4a
#
_entry.id   023e71db9ed89dea2db0d8455f330b4a
#
_cell.length_a   1.000
_cell.length_b   1.000
_cell.length_c   1.000
_cell.angle_alpha   90.00
_cell.angle_beta   90.00
_cell.angle_gamma   90.00
#
_symmetry.space_group_name_H-M   'P 1'
#
loop_
_entity.id
_entity.type
_entity.pdbx_description
1 polymer ?
#
loop_
_entity_poly.entity_id
_entity_poly.type
_entity_poly.pdbx_seq_one_letter_code
_entity_poly.pdbx_strand_id
1 'polypeptide(L)'
;MALQISTRESGDVTIVDLRGRLTIDGESKLLSSRLKELVANGVHNSLLNLADLTKIDSSGVRVMVETYASLRDQGGDLKLLCPCRRVLEVLRVMHVLEIIPSFEDETQALASFRPLAHFAKP
;
A
#
# COMPACT_ATOMS: atom_id res chain seq x y z
N MET A 1 6.07 -5.78 18.67
CA MET A 1 6.04 -6.80 17.63
C MET A 1 6.57 -6.26 16.32
N ALA A 2 7.46 -7.02 15.69
CA ALA A 2 8.02 -6.61 14.41
C ALA A 2 6.96 -6.67 13.31
N LEU A 3 7.27 -6.05 12.19
CA LEU A 3 6.38 -6.04 11.04
C LEU A 3 6.51 -7.36 10.27
N GLN A 4 5.39 -7.94 9.92
CA GLN A 4 5.33 -9.10 9.04
C GLN A 4 4.68 -8.67 7.74
N ILE A 5 5.28 -9.06 6.63
CA ILE A 5 4.83 -8.69 5.29
C ILE A 5 4.61 -9.97 4.49
N SER A 6 3.42 -10.10 3.91
CA SER A 6 3.16 -11.18 2.98
C SER A 6 2.41 -10.62 1.79
N THR A 7 2.51 -11.34 0.66
CA THR A 7 1.88 -10.86 -0.58
C THR A 7 0.99 -11.95 -1.16
N ARG A 8 -0.04 -11.52 -1.86
CA ARG A 8 -0.93 -12.39 -2.62
C ARG A 8 -1.42 -11.62 -3.83
N GLU A 9 -1.87 -12.31 -4.84
CA GLU A 9 -2.26 -11.65 -6.06
C GLU A 9 -3.73 -11.87 -6.38
N SER A 10 -4.33 -10.84 -6.94
CA SER A 10 -5.70 -10.89 -7.41
C SER A 10 -5.76 -10.12 -8.73
N GLY A 11 -5.83 -10.85 -9.85
CA GLY A 11 -5.76 -10.22 -11.16
C GLY A 11 -4.47 -9.43 -11.31
N ASP A 12 -4.58 -8.17 -11.66
CA ASP A 12 -3.44 -7.28 -11.88
C ASP A 12 -2.95 -6.60 -10.61
N VAL A 13 -3.52 -6.94 -9.46
CA VAL A 13 -3.20 -6.26 -8.21
C VAL A 13 -2.43 -7.18 -7.29
N THR A 14 -1.31 -6.69 -6.77
CA THR A 14 -0.58 -7.38 -5.72
C THR A 14 -1.04 -6.83 -4.38
N ILE A 15 -1.60 -7.70 -3.54
CA ILE A 15 -2.05 -7.31 -2.21
C ILE A 15 -0.91 -7.56 -1.24
N VAL A 16 -0.56 -6.53 -0.48
CA VAL A 16 0.49 -6.63 0.53
C VAL A 16 -0.16 -6.61 1.89
N ASP A 17 -0.15 -7.75 2.56
CA ASP A 17 -0.74 -7.87 3.90
C ASP A 17 0.32 -7.51 4.93
N LEU A 18 0.03 -6.50 5.75
CA LEU A 18 0.92 -6.02 6.79
C LEU A 18 0.37 -6.37 8.15
N ARG A 19 1.25 -6.87 9.03
CA ARG A 19 0.86 -7.22 10.39
C ARG A 19 1.91 -6.69 11.35
N GLY A 20 1.47 -6.06 12.43
CA GLY A 20 2.37 -5.55 13.46
C GLY A 20 2.48 -4.05 13.43
N ARG A 21 3.70 -3.54 13.52
CA ARG A 21 3.95 -2.10 13.57
C ARG A 21 4.75 -1.64 12.37
N LEU A 22 4.46 -0.43 11.92
CA LEU A 22 5.20 0.19 10.82
C LEU A 22 5.76 1.51 11.33
N THR A 23 6.90 1.44 11.99
CA THR A 23 7.53 2.59 12.63
C THR A 23 9.02 2.65 12.27
N ILE A 24 9.68 3.72 12.77
CA ILE A 24 11.06 4.02 12.39
C ILE A 24 12.07 3.00 12.89
N ASP A 25 11.71 2.13 13.82
CA ASP A 25 12.63 1.17 14.44
C ASP A 25 13.04 0.02 13.53
N GLY A 26 13.04 0.24 12.22
CA GLY A 26 13.48 -0.74 11.24
C GLY A 26 12.36 -1.26 10.35
N GLU A 27 11.14 -1.24 10.81
CA GLU A 27 10.01 -1.77 10.06
C GLU A 27 9.72 -0.98 8.80
N SER A 28 9.82 0.36 8.88
CA SER A 28 9.59 1.19 7.70
C SER A 28 10.61 0.92 6.61
N LYS A 29 11.87 0.70 7.00
CA LYS A 29 12.93 0.39 6.05
C LYS A 29 12.69 -0.98 5.40
N LEU A 30 12.24 -1.95 6.19
CA LEU A 30 11.92 -3.28 5.67
C LEU A 30 10.80 -3.19 4.63
N LEU A 31 9.75 -2.47 4.93
CA LEU A 31 8.65 -2.30 3.98
C LEU A 31 9.11 -1.59 2.73
N SER A 32 9.91 -0.52 2.88
CA SER A 32 10.43 0.21 1.73
C SER A 32 11.21 -0.72 0.80
N SER A 33 12.07 -1.56 1.34
CA SER A 33 12.85 -2.52 0.54
C SER A 33 11.95 -3.50 -0.19
N ARG A 34 10.94 -4.04 0.50
CA ARG A 34 10.04 -5.03 -0.11
C ARG A 34 9.21 -4.39 -1.22
N LEU A 35 8.70 -3.19 -1.02
CA LEU A 35 7.91 -2.52 -2.04
C LEU A 35 8.74 -2.13 -3.25
N LYS A 36 9.98 -1.69 -3.03
CA LYS A 36 10.89 -1.39 -4.14
C LYS A 36 11.18 -2.65 -4.96
N GLU A 37 11.34 -3.78 -4.28
CA GLU A 37 11.58 -5.05 -4.94
C GLU A 37 10.37 -5.45 -5.81
N LEU A 38 9.16 -5.28 -5.28
CA LEU A 38 7.95 -5.58 -6.03
C LEU A 38 7.83 -4.70 -7.27
N VAL A 39 8.08 -3.41 -7.13
CA VAL A 39 8.03 -2.48 -8.26
C VAL A 39 9.08 -2.86 -9.30
N ALA A 40 10.29 -3.21 -8.87
CA ALA A 40 11.36 -3.63 -9.78
C ALA A 40 11.01 -4.91 -10.52
N ASN A 41 10.17 -5.75 -9.93
CA ASN A 41 9.73 -7.02 -10.54
C ASN A 41 8.44 -6.88 -11.35
N GLY A 42 8.02 -5.65 -11.64
CA GLY A 42 6.92 -5.41 -12.55
C GLY A 42 5.55 -5.21 -11.94
N VAL A 43 5.46 -5.10 -10.61
CA VAL A 43 4.19 -4.79 -9.97
C VAL A 43 3.79 -3.35 -10.29
N HIS A 44 2.60 -3.16 -10.85
CA HIS A 44 2.08 -1.85 -11.21
C HIS A 44 0.96 -1.39 -10.26
N ASN A 45 0.14 -2.31 -9.78
CA ASN A 45 -0.96 -1.99 -8.89
C ASN A 45 -0.79 -2.73 -7.58
N SER A 46 -0.88 -2.02 -6.47
CA SER A 46 -0.73 -2.62 -5.16
C SER A 46 -1.80 -2.12 -4.20
N LEU A 47 -2.32 -3.05 -3.40
CA LEU A 47 -3.27 -2.77 -2.34
C LEU A 47 -2.60 -3.11 -1.02
N LEU A 48 -2.37 -2.12 -0.17
CA LEU A 48 -1.79 -2.37 1.15
C LEU A 48 -2.92 -2.69 2.12
N ASN A 49 -2.93 -3.92 2.61
CA ASN A 49 -3.93 -4.35 3.58
C ASN A 49 -3.42 -4.02 4.98
N LEU A 50 -4.08 -3.07 5.62
CA LEU A 50 -3.68 -2.53 6.91
C LEU A 50 -4.51 -3.07 8.06
N ALA A 51 -5.34 -4.09 7.81
CA ALA A 51 -6.28 -4.59 8.82
C ALA A 51 -5.57 -5.05 10.10
N ASP A 52 -4.39 -5.64 9.96
CA ASP A 52 -3.63 -6.16 11.10
C ASP A 52 -2.45 -5.27 11.47
N LEU A 53 -2.38 -4.07 10.91
CA LEU A 53 -1.37 -3.09 11.30
C LEU A 53 -1.87 -2.33 12.52
N THR A 54 -1.10 -2.37 13.61
CA THR A 54 -1.53 -1.80 14.88
C THR A 54 -1.00 -0.40 15.13
N LYS A 55 0.08 -0.02 14.46
CA LYS A 55 0.71 1.27 14.69
C LYS A 55 1.47 1.72 13.46
N ILE A 56 1.46 3.03 13.21
CA ILE A 56 2.22 3.64 12.11
C ILE A 56 2.74 5.00 12.60
N ASP A 57 3.90 5.41 12.12
CA ASP A 57 4.41 6.75 12.35
C ASP A 57 4.73 7.41 11.00
N SER A 58 5.32 8.61 11.04
CA SER A 58 5.60 9.37 9.84
C SER A 58 6.55 8.65 8.88
N SER A 59 7.43 7.79 9.41
CA SER A 59 8.34 7.04 8.54
C SER A 59 7.56 6.03 7.68
N GLY A 60 6.53 5.41 8.25
CA GLY A 60 5.68 4.49 7.51
C GLY A 60 4.85 5.21 6.47
N VAL A 61 4.32 6.38 6.83
CA VAL A 61 3.57 7.20 5.89
C VAL A 61 4.45 7.61 4.71
N ARG A 62 5.70 7.97 4.96
CA ARG A 62 6.63 8.32 3.89
C ARG A 62 6.79 7.18 2.90
N VAL A 63 6.94 5.94 3.40
CA VAL A 63 7.08 4.78 2.52
C VAL A 63 5.85 4.63 1.63
N MET A 64 4.67 4.82 2.19
CA MET A 64 3.43 4.73 1.40
C MET A 64 3.40 5.78 0.29
N VAL A 65 3.74 7.02 0.62
CA VAL A 65 3.68 8.12 -0.35
C VAL A 65 4.73 7.92 -1.45
N GLU A 66 5.93 7.50 -1.08
CA GLU A 66 6.99 7.25 -2.06
C GLU A 66 6.61 6.11 -3.01
N THR A 67 6.01 5.05 -2.47
CA THR A 67 5.57 3.92 -3.28
C THR A 67 4.44 4.33 -4.21
N TYR A 68 3.50 5.11 -3.71
CA TYR A 68 2.42 5.64 -4.52
C TYR A 68 2.96 6.41 -5.72
N ALA A 69 3.92 7.30 -5.47
CA ALA A 69 4.52 8.10 -6.55
C ALA A 69 5.20 7.20 -7.59
N SER A 70 5.96 6.20 -7.14
CA SER A 70 6.65 5.29 -8.04
C SER A 70 5.68 4.50 -8.91
N LEU A 71 4.60 4.00 -8.32
CA LEU A 71 3.62 3.22 -9.07
C LEU A 71 2.86 4.11 -10.05
N ARG A 72 2.51 5.32 -9.65
CA ARG A 72 1.83 6.26 -10.55
C ARG A 72 2.71 6.61 -11.74
N ASP A 73 4.00 6.77 -11.52
CA ASP A 73 4.94 7.06 -12.60
C ASP A 73 4.96 5.94 -13.65
N GLN A 74 4.65 4.73 -13.25
CA GLN A 74 4.65 3.57 -14.15
C GLN A 74 3.26 3.24 -14.68
N GLY A 75 2.30 4.12 -14.45
CA GLY A 75 0.94 3.91 -14.94
C GLY A 75 0.07 3.07 -14.02
N GLY A 76 0.57 2.75 -12.83
CA GLY A 76 -0.18 1.97 -11.85
C GLY A 76 -0.74 2.81 -10.73
N ASP A 77 -1.05 2.16 -9.61
CA ASP A 77 -1.68 2.83 -8.49
C ASP A 77 -1.41 2.11 -7.19
N LEU A 78 -1.63 2.82 -6.08
CA LEU A 78 -1.55 2.27 -4.73
C LEU A 78 -2.82 2.67 -3.99
N LYS A 79 -3.42 1.72 -3.28
CA LYS A 79 -4.60 1.98 -2.47
C LYS A 79 -4.46 1.27 -1.13
N LEU A 80 -5.27 1.68 -0.16
CA LEU A 80 -5.19 1.17 1.21
C LEU A 80 -6.48 0.41 1.54
N LEU A 81 -6.35 -0.61 2.40
CA LEU A 81 -7.47 -1.44 2.80
C LEU A 81 -7.54 -1.55 4.31
N CYS A 82 -8.69 -1.23 4.87
CA CYS A 82 -9.09 -1.50 6.26
C CYS A 82 -8.13 -1.01 7.34
N PRO A 83 -7.65 0.25 7.27
CA PRO A 83 -6.83 0.73 8.39
C PRO A 83 -7.66 0.74 9.69
N CYS A 84 -7.07 0.28 10.79
CA CYS A 84 -7.74 0.35 12.07
C CYS A 84 -7.84 1.82 12.49
N ARG A 85 -8.65 2.09 13.54
CA ARG A 85 -8.92 3.45 13.94
C ARG A 85 -7.65 4.26 14.22
N ARG A 86 -6.69 3.67 14.93
CA ARG A 86 -5.45 4.33 15.30
C ARG A 86 -4.63 4.70 14.05
N VAL A 87 -4.51 3.75 13.13
CA VAL A 87 -3.77 3.97 11.90
C VAL A 87 -4.49 5.00 11.02
N LEU A 88 -5.81 4.89 10.91
CA LEU A 88 -6.61 5.83 10.13
C LEU A 88 -6.44 7.26 10.62
N GLU A 89 -6.36 7.43 11.94
CA GLU A 89 -6.17 8.76 12.52
C GLU A 89 -4.86 9.39 12.07
N VAL A 90 -3.77 8.61 12.09
CA VAL A 90 -2.47 9.12 11.62
C VAL A 90 -2.53 9.47 10.15
N LEU A 91 -3.14 8.61 9.33
CA LEU A 91 -3.27 8.86 7.90
C LEU A 91 -4.08 10.14 7.63
N ARG A 92 -5.13 10.35 8.42
CA ARG A 92 -5.97 11.54 8.27
C ARG A 92 -5.20 12.80 8.65
N VAL A 93 -4.52 12.79 9.79
CA VAL A 93 -3.77 13.96 10.26
C VAL A 93 -2.65 14.32 9.29
N MET A 94 -2.04 13.34 8.66
CA MET A 94 -0.95 13.59 7.70
C MET A 94 -1.44 13.77 6.28
N HIS A 95 -2.76 13.87 6.07
CA HIS A 95 -3.38 14.15 4.78
C HIS A 95 -3.12 13.09 3.70
N VAL A 96 -2.78 11.87 4.12
CA VAL A 96 -2.49 10.79 3.18
C VAL A 96 -3.74 10.40 2.41
N LEU A 97 -4.90 10.43 3.07
CA LEU A 97 -6.15 10.00 2.45
C LEU A 97 -6.62 10.91 1.34
N GLU A 98 -6.04 12.11 1.24
CA GLU A 98 -6.31 13.03 0.13
C GLU A 98 -5.56 12.62 -1.13
N ILE A 99 -4.57 11.77 -0.99
CA ILE A 99 -3.72 11.31 -2.10
C ILE A 99 -3.97 9.84 -2.40
N ILE A 100 -3.96 8.99 -1.37
CA ILE A 100 -4.07 7.53 -1.50
C ILE A 100 -5.42 7.10 -0.97
N PRO A 101 -6.32 6.59 -1.83
CA PRO A 101 -7.65 6.18 -1.37
C PRO A 101 -7.61 5.00 -0.42
N SER A 102 -8.54 4.99 0.53
CA SER A 102 -8.68 3.91 1.49
C SER A 102 -10.07 3.29 1.35
N PHE A 103 -10.13 1.96 1.42
CA PHE A 103 -11.37 1.20 1.29
C PHE A 103 -11.53 0.29 2.51
N GLU A 104 -12.77 -0.04 2.84
CA GLU A 104 -13.05 -0.97 3.92
C GLU A 104 -13.41 -2.36 3.41
N ASP A 105 -13.67 -2.48 2.12
CA ASP A 105 -14.04 -3.74 1.50
C ASP A 105 -13.03 -4.09 0.42
N GLU A 106 -12.44 -5.28 0.50
CA GLU A 106 -11.41 -5.72 -0.44
C GLU A 106 -11.93 -5.80 -1.86
N THR A 107 -13.15 -6.31 -2.05
CA THR A 107 -13.74 -6.43 -3.37
C THR A 107 -13.88 -5.07 -4.04
N GLN A 108 -14.34 -4.08 -3.29
CA GLN A 108 -14.48 -2.72 -3.81
C GLN A 108 -13.12 -2.10 -4.10
N ALA A 109 -12.14 -2.34 -3.22
CA ALA A 109 -10.80 -1.82 -3.43
C ALA A 109 -10.21 -2.38 -4.72
N LEU A 110 -10.32 -3.69 -4.92
CA LEU A 110 -9.79 -4.33 -6.12
C LEU A 110 -10.48 -3.83 -7.39
N ALA A 111 -11.79 -3.64 -7.32
CA ALA A 111 -12.55 -3.17 -8.47
C ALA A 111 -12.21 -1.73 -8.85
N SER A 112 -11.61 -0.97 -7.95
CA SER A 112 -11.28 0.43 -8.20
C SER A 112 -10.02 0.63 -9.02
N PHE A 113 -9.20 -0.41 -9.19
CA PHE A 113 -7.99 -0.31 -9.99
C PHE A 113 -8.30 -0.41 -11.49
N ARG A 114 -7.53 0.32 -12.30
CA ARG A 114 -7.65 0.20 -13.74
C ARG A 114 -6.98 -1.08 -14.21
N PRO A 115 -7.60 -1.85 -15.12
CA PRO A 115 -6.96 -3.04 -15.68
C PRO A 115 -5.69 -2.68 -16.43
N LEU A 116 -4.60 -3.41 -16.19
CA LEU A 116 -3.33 -3.17 -16.87
C LEU A 116 -3.45 -3.43 -18.39
N ALA A 117 -4.26 -4.39 -18.77
CA ALA A 117 -4.46 -4.69 -20.20
C ALA A 117 -4.93 -3.47 -20.98
N HIS A 118 -5.57 -2.52 -20.29
CA HIS A 118 -6.01 -1.27 -20.90
C HIS A 118 -4.83 -0.47 -21.44
N PHE A 119 -3.70 -0.55 -20.77
CA PHE A 119 -2.51 0.21 -21.17
C PHE A 119 -1.73 -0.47 -22.31
N ALA A 120 -1.98 -1.75 -22.54
CA ALA A 120 -1.28 -2.50 -23.58
C ALA A 120 -1.91 -2.28 -24.96
N LYS A 121 -3.04 -1.65 -25.01
CA LYS A 121 -3.73 -1.43 -26.27
C LYS A 121 -3.09 -0.28 -27.03
N PRO A 122 -2.78 -0.49 -28.30
CA PRO A 122 -2.29 0.61 -29.14
C PRO A 122 -3.39 1.64 -29.40
#